data_bfbdea0bd62d79ae21e2531f80fbdffd
#
_entry.id   bfbdea0bd62d79ae21e2531f80fbdffd
#
_cell.length_a   1.000
_cell.length_b   1.000
_cell.length_c   1.000
_cell.angle_alpha   90.00
_cell.angle_beta   90.00
_cell.angle_gamma   90.00
#
_symmetry.space_group_name_H-M   'P 1'
#
loop_
_entity.id
_entity.type
_entity.pdbx_description
1 polymer ?
#
loop_
_entity_poly.entity_id
_entity_poly.type
_entity_poly.pdbx_seq_one_letter_code
_entity_poly.pdbx_strand_id
1 'polypeptide(L)'
;MKKLVSLLIALLMVLTMASAVAESDVTTVKLIVPSDHLEFMEQLFVPFMEANPDIKVEVDGTANGWDGVSTKVITMLAGGEQVDIAAVSTSYYPQFASLGQLLDITDHAKETYSEDEYYWSVFDGLMIDGRLYGVPISVYTLVNYINKDMYDAANVAYPSLEWGESAWTYEDWKNIAKTLSQGEGLDRQYGVYIEYQLERTACFLFPEGLNYWGEDLKPQFDNERIREIHRELYTMLHEDAYMPNADTVATTGMDQLFADGKVANYITGTWSHSSLAKAGVNLGVSPTPGGKTVGYVDVYIPMASTEHPDETLRVLDYLISYDACVMKYENDRLGPQVNKKATEDCKDHCFSGLTPEEVDCIFASLDNCQPLTVFPQWAEFLSDSLLPESSLMAYGEETVDEAFDELQEAACDLLGF
;
A
#
# COMPACT_ATOMS: atom_id res chain seq x y z
N MET A 1 -15.32 69.85 27.91
CA MET A 1 -14.17 68.93 28.11
C MET A 1 -14.59 67.63 28.74
N LYS A 2 -15.28 67.54 29.87
CA LYS A 2 -15.68 66.24 30.50
C LYS A 2 -16.54 65.35 29.61
N LYS A 3 -17.48 65.92 28.80
CA LYS A 3 -18.32 65.11 27.87
C LYS A 3 -17.56 64.58 26.66
N LEU A 4 -16.53 65.29 26.17
CA LEU A 4 -15.67 64.81 25.08
C LEU A 4 -14.74 63.68 25.54
N VAL A 5 -14.21 63.74 26.75
CA VAL A 5 -13.36 62.69 27.33
C VAL A 5 -14.18 61.48 27.60
N SER A 6 -15.43 61.52 28.05
CA SER A 6 -16.31 60.39 28.22
C SER A 6 -16.68 59.67 26.89
N LEU A 7 -16.83 60.48 25.80
CA LEU A 7 -17.10 59.91 24.46
C LEU A 7 -15.87 59.24 23.88
N LEU A 8 -14.67 59.81 24.12
CA LEU A 8 -13.41 59.17 23.69
C LEU A 8 -13.13 57.88 24.44
N ILE A 9 -13.42 57.83 25.74
CA ILE A 9 -13.26 56.61 26.55
C ILE A 9 -14.28 55.52 26.13
N ALA A 10 -15.53 55.90 25.83
CA ALA A 10 -16.53 54.97 25.30
C ALA A 10 -16.16 54.47 23.91
N LEU A 11 -15.60 55.29 23.05
CA LEU A 11 -15.12 54.92 21.72
C LEU A 11 -13.89 54.00 21.81
N LEU A 12 -12.97 54.27 22.76
CA LEU A 12 -11.83 53.37 23.02
C LEU A 12 -12.27 52.02 23.59
N MET A 13 -13.28 51.97 24.46
CA MET A 13 -13.84 50.70 24.98
C MET A 13 -14.58 49.93 23.90
N VAL A 14 -15.25 50.57 22.96
CA VAL A 14 -15.89 49.91 21.80
C VAL A 14 -14.83 49.44 20.83
N LEU A 15 -13.73 50.16 20.62
CA LEU A 15 -12.60 49.66 19.81
C LEU A 15 -11.84 48.51 20.48
N THR A 16 -11.73 48.48 21.80
CA THR A 16 -11.11 47.34 22.52
C THR A 16 -12.03 46.12 22.61
N MET A 17 -13.35 46.31 22.57
CA MET A 17 -14.30 45.20 22.46
C MET A 17 -14.40 44.63 21.02
N ALA A 18 -14.08 45.43 20.00
CA ALA A 18 -14.02 44.94 18.62
C ALA A 18 -12.69 44.20 18.28
N SER A 19 -11.69 44.28 19.16
CA SER A 19 -10.43 43.54 19.03
C SER A 19 -10.37 42.26 19.86
N ALA A 20 -11.41 41.95 20.61
CA ALA A 20 -11.65 40.60 21.12
C ALA A 20 -12.43 39.80 20.05
N VAL A 21 -11.89 39.76 18.81
CA VAL A 21 -12.02 38.54 18.01
C VAL A 21 -11.37 37.48 18.91
N ALA A 22 -12.16 36.57 19.44
CA ALA A 22 -11.65 35.40 20.09
C ALA A 22 -10.53 34.86 19.16
N GLU A 23 -9.30 34.80 19.63
CA GLU A 23 -8.34 33.86 19.09
C GLU A 23 -9.13 32.56 19.17
N SER A 24 -9.68 32.13 18.05
CA SER A 24 -10.19 30.75 17.97
C SER A 24 -8.99 29.89 18.35
N ASP A 25 -9.07 29.20 19.47
CA ASP A 25 -8.03 28.26 19.85
C ASP A 25 -7.86 27.33 18.65
N VAL A 26 -6.77 27.51 17.91
CA VAL A 26 -6.48 26.67 16.73
C VAL A 26 -6.07 25.29 17.26
N THR A 27 -6.90 24.31 17.00
CA THR A 27 -6.62 22.93 17.36
C THR A 27 -5.54 22.36 16.44
N THR A 28 -4.49 21.77 17.00
CA THR A 28 -3.47 21.08 16.20
C THR A 28 -3.76 19.59 16.16
N VAL A 29 -3.96 19.04 14.96
CA VAL A 29 -4.09 17.62 14.68
C VAL A 29 -2.76 17.12 14.15
N LYS A 30 -2.15 16.15 14.82
CA LYS A 30 -0.85 15.56 14.46
C LYS A 30 -1.03 14.29 13.64
N LEU A 31 -0.42 14.27 12.44
CA LEU A 31 -0.42 13.15 11.53
C LEU A 31 1.01 12.61 11.35
N ILE A 32 1.23 11.33 11.61
CA ILE A 32 2.51 10.65 11.38
C ILE A 32 2.45 9.88 10.06
N VAL A 33 3.44 10.10 9.19
CA VAL A 33 3.54 9.48 7.86
C VAL A 33 4.96 8.98 7.56
N PRO A 34 5.17 8.09 6.57
CA PRO A 34 6.49 7.84 6.02
C PRO A 34 7.12 9.13 5.47
N SER A 35 8.45 9.29 5.61
CA SER A 35 9.13 10.55 5.23
C SER A 35 9.05 10.89 3.75
N ASP A 36 8.91 9.92 2.88
CA ASP A 36 8.69 10.10 1.44
C ASP A 36 7.28 10.65 1.09
N HIS A 37 6.34 10.57 2.03
CA HIS A 37 5.00 11.17 1.92
C HIS A 37 4.94 12.59 2.48
N LEU A 38 5.91 13.03 3.29
CA LEU A 38 5.83 14.27 4.07
C LEU A 38 5.52 15.50 3.22
N GLU A 39 6.34 15.78 2.21
CA GLU A 39 6.19 16.97 1.37
C GLU A 39 4.82 17.01 0.66
N PHE A 40 4.38 15.89 0.15
CA PHE A 40 3.07 15.79 -0.49
C PHE A 40 1.93 16.02 0.51
N MET A 41 1.99 15.43 1.71
CA MET A 41 0.96 15.57 2.72
C MET A 41 0.87 17.00 3.26
N GLU A 42 1.99 17.70 3.42
CA GLU A 42 1.98 19.13 3.75
C GLU A 42 1.24 19.96 2.70
N GLN A 43 1.46 19.66 1.40
CA GLN A 43 0.76 20.33 0.30
C GLN A 43 -0.73 19.96 0.25
N LEU A 44 -1.07 18.71 0.51
CA LEU A 44 -2.45 18.21 0.51
C LEU A 44 -3.32 18.96 1.52
N PHE A 45 -2.78 19.32 2.68
CA PHE A 45 -3.54 19.99 3.72
C PHE A 45 -3.63 21.52 3.58
N VAL A 46 -2.95 22.15 2.62
CA VAL A 46 -3.06 23.60 2.43
C VAL A 46 -4.51 24.05 2.20
N PRO A 47 -5.26 23.50 1.20
CA PRO A 47 -6.64 23.91 0.98
C PRO A 47 -7.58 23.52 2.13
N PHE A 48 -7.31 22.43 2.84
CA PHE A 48 -8.07 22.06 4.02
C PHE A 48 -7.94 23.12 5.15
N MET A 49 -6.71 23.51 5.48
CA MET A 49 -6.46 24.51 6.53
C MET A 49 -6.97 25.91 6.15
N GLU A 50 -6.97 26.26 4.86
CA GLU A 50 -7.59 27.51 4.39
C GLU A 50 -9.11 27.49 4.58
N ALA A 51 -9.76 26.35 4.37
CA ALA A 51 -11.20 26.16 4.56
C ALA A 51 -11.59 25.97 6.04
N ASN A 52 -10.65 25.56 6.89
CA ASN A 52 -10.86 25.24 8.31
C ASN A 52 -9.82 25.96 9.17
N PRO A 53 -9.93 27.30 9.32
CA PRO A 53 -8.92 28.11 10.03
C PRO A 53 -8.84 27.82 11.54
N ASP A 54 -9.74 27.04 12.08
CA ASP A 54 -9.78 26.52 13.45
C ASP A 54 -8.92 25.25 13.64
N ILE A 55 -8.44 24.62 12.53
CA ILE A 55 -7.60 23.41 12.57
C ILE A 55 -6.25 23.67 11.91
N LYS A 56 -5.19 23.33 12.59
CA LYS A 56 -3.84 23.17 12.02
C LYS A 56 -3.52 21.71 11.91
N VAL A 57 -3.20 21.20 10.72
CA VAL A 57 -2.65 19.85 10.56
C VAL A 57 -1.12 19.95 10.60
N GLU A 58 -0.50 19.20 11.51
CA GLU A 58 0.94 19.08 11.62
C GLU A 58 1.37 17.69 11.17
N VAL A 59 2.04 17.63 10.04
CA VAL A 59 2.52 16.37 9.47
C VAL A 59 3.95 16.11 9.92
N ASP A 60 4.22 14.92 10.43
CA ASP A 60 5.53 14.52 10.90
C ASP A 60 5.98 13.25 10.17
N GLY A 61 7.10 13.35 9.47
CA GLY A 61 7.68 12.25 8.68
C GLY A 61 8.62 11.38 9.51
N THR A 62 8.64 10.07 9.21
CA THR A 62 9.58 9.14 9.83
C THR A 62 10.33 8.32 8.80
N ALA A 63 11.61 8.08 9.06
CA ALA A 63 12.43 7.18 8.25
C ALA A 63 11.96 5.71 8.39
N ASN A 64 12.43 4.84 7.51
CA ASN A 64 12.12 3.41 7.47
C ASN A 64 10.65 3.07 7.11
N GLY A 65 10.00 3.93 6.31
CA GLY A 65 8.68 3.64 5.75
C GLY A 65 7.62 3.32 6.81
N TRP A 66 6.79 2.32 6.53
CA TRP A 66 5.68 1.90 7.38
C TRP A 66 6.12 1.35 8.74
N ASP A 67 7.25 0.61 8.80
CA ASP A 67 7.87 0.11 10.05
C ASP A 67 8.25 1.27 10.97
N GLY A 68 8.85 2.30 10.37
CA GLY A 68 9.24 3.51 11.09
C GLY A 68 8.04 4.24 11.70
N VAL A 69 6.93 4.34 10.96
CA VAL A 69 5.69 4.94 11.48
C VAL A 69 5.19 4.13 12.68
N SER A 70 5.04 2.82 12.53
CA SER A 70 4.53 1.94 13.59
C SER A 70 5.39 2.01 14.84
N THR A 71 6.70 1.92 14.71
CA THR A 71 7.66 2.02 15.82
C THR A 71 7.59 3.40 16.51
N LYS A 72 7.51 4.48 15.72
CA LYS A 72 7.43 5.85 16.25
C LYS A 72 6.13 6.05 17.04
N VAL A 73 4.99 5.65 16.47
CA VAL A 73 3.69 5.80 17.13
C VAL A 73 3.64 5.02 18.43
N ILE A 74 4.09 3.75 18.45
CA ILE A 74 4.15 2.94 19.67
C ILE A 74 5.03 3.62 20.74
N THR A 75 6.18 4.17 20.32
CA THR A 75 7.12 4.86 21.24
C THR A 75 6.50 6.13 21.81
N MET A 76 5.84 6.95 20.98
CA MET A 76 5.17 8.18 21.41
C MET A 76 4.04 7.89 22.40
N LEU A 77 3.20 6.89 22.11
CA LEU A 77 2.11 6.47 23.01
C LEU A 77 2.65 5.95 24.35
N ALA A 78 3.72 5.15 24.34
CA ALA A 78 4.37 4.68 25.55
C ALA A 78 4.99 5.83 26.36
N GLY A 79 5.44 6.90 25.70
CA GLY A 79 5.95 8.13 26.32
C GLY A 79 4.86 9.07 26.83
N GLY A 80 3.57 8.80 26.52
CA GLY A 80 2.46 9.68 26.84
C GLY A 80 2.38 10.91 25.93
N GLU A 81 3.00 10.85 24.74
CA GLU A 81 2.92 11.89 23.74
C GLU A 81 1.63 11.75 22.91
N GLN A 82 1.06 12.88 22.52
CA GLN A 82 -0.15 12.90 21.71
C GLN A 82 0.16 12.61 20.25
N VAL A 83 -0.58 11.67 19.70
CA VAL A 83 -0.72 11.40 18.26
C VAL A 83 -2.21 11.35 17.97
N ASP A 84 -2.67 12.01 16.92
CA ASP A 84 -4.07 12.02 16.55
C ASP A 84 -4.36 11.05 15.40
N ILE A 85 -3.50 11.03 14.39
CA ILE A 85 -3.63 10.15 13.22
C ILE A 85 -2.26 9.57 12.87
N ALA A 86 -2.24 8.32 12.45
CA ALA A 86 -1.07 7.72 11.83
C ALA A 86 -1.43 7.06 10.49
N ALA A 87 -0.51 7.09 9.52
CA ALA A 87 -0.63 6.32 8.30
C ALA A 87 0.09 4.98 8.48
N VAL A 88 -0.61 3.87 8.36
CA VAL A 88 -0.03 2.52 8.51
C VAL A 88 -0.43 1.62 7.34
N SER A 89 0.38 0.61 7.05
CA SER A 89 -0.05 -0.46 6.17
C SER A 89 -0.97 -1.43 6.91
N THR A 90 -1.76 -2.21 6.17
CA THR A 90 -2.62 -3.25 6.75
C THR A 90 -1.84 -4.29 7.55
N SER A 91 -0.54 -4.45 7.34
CA SER A 91 0.32 -5.33 8.13
C SER A 91 0.41 -4.93 9.61
N TYR A 92 0.23 -3.66 9.94
CA TYR A 92 0.32 -3.15 11.34
C TYR A 92 -1.04 -2.81 11.94
N TYR A 93 -2.05 -2.61 11.11
CA TYR A 93 -3.38 -2.17 11.52
C TYR A 93 -4.03 -3.09 12.59
N PRO A 94 -4.02 -4.44 12.45
CA PRO A 94 -4.61 -5.33 13.46
C PRO A 94 -3.90 -5.26 14.82
N GLN A 95 -2.59 -5.02 14.85
CA GLN A 95 -1.83 -4.87 16.09
C GLN A 95 -2.35 -3.67 16.89
N PHE A 96 -2.47 -2.49 16.26
CA PHE A 96 -2.98 -1.30 16.94
C PHE A 96 -4.42 -1.49 17.43
N ALA A 97 -5.28 -2.16 16.64
CA ALA A 97 -6.65 -2.46 17.05
C ALA A 97 -6.69 -3.38 18.26
N SER A 98 -5.88 -4.43 18.29
CA SER A 98 -5.83 -5.41 19.40
C SER A 98 -5.36 -4.79 20.72
N LEU A 99 -4.50 -3.76 20.65
CA LEU A 99 -4.02 -3.02 21.83
C LEU A 99 -5.05 -1.99 22.33
N GLY A 100 -6.21 -1.84 21.66
CA GLY A 100 -7.22 -0.86 22.03
C GLY A 100 -6.75 0.60 21.86
N GLN A 101 -5.80 0.85 20.97
CA GLN A 101 -5.19 2.17 20.77
C GLN A 101 -5.90 3.00 19.70
N LEU A 102 -6.91 2.46 19.03
CA LEU A 102 -7.61 3.10 17.94
C LEU A 102 -8.97 3.65 18.34
N LEU A 103 -9.33 4.79 17.80
CA LEU A 103 -10.68 5.36 17.91
C LEU A 103 -11.63 4.56 17.00
N ASP A 104 -12.72 4.06 17.57
CA ASP A 104 -13.81 3.43 16.79
C ASP A 104 -14.56 4.49 15.99
N ILE A 105 -14.48 4.42 14.67
CA ILE A 105 -15.16 5.35 13.75
C ILE A 105 -16.34 4.71 13.01
N THR A 106 -16.81 3.55 13.47
CA THR A 106 -17.84 2.76 12.77
C THR A 106 -19.12 3.55 12.50
N ASP A 107 -19.64 4.22 13.54
CA ASP A 107 -20.89 4.98 13.42
C ASP A 107 -20.66 6.23 12.56
N HIS A 108 -19.56 6.96 12.77
CA HIS A 108 -19.19 8.11 11.94
C HIS A 108 -19.08 7.74 10.46
N ALA A 109 -18.39 6.65 10.14
CA ALA A 109 -18.22 6.19 8.78
C ALA A 109 -19.55 5.83 8.10
N LYS A 110 -20.45 5.13 8.81
CA LYS A 110 -21.79 4.78 8.30
C LYS A 110 -22.69 5.99 8.08
N GLU A 111 -22.52 7.04 8.85
CA GLU A 111 -23.29 8.28 8.72
C GLU A 111 -22.73 9.20 7.63
N THR A 112 -21.42 9.19 7.40
CA THR A 112 -20.71 10.17 6.58
C THR A 112 -20.36 9.61 5.19
N TYR A 113 -19.94 8.34 5.08
CA TYR A 113 -19.43 7.76 3.83
C TYR A 113 -20.51 6.92 3.15
N SER A 114 -21.20 7.50 2.18
CA SER A 114 -22.26 6.77 1.46
C SER A 114 -21.69 5.73 0.48
N GLU A 115 -22.40 4.61 0.28
CA GLU A 115 -22.06 3.62 -0.74
C GLU A 115 -22.13 4.17 -2.17
N ASP A 116 -22.88 5.25 -2.40
CA ASP A 116 -22.94 5.91 -3.70
C ASP A 116 -21.64 6.67 -4.03
N GLU A 117 -20.95 7.20 -3.00
CA GLU A 117 -19.74 8.01 -3.15
C GLU A 117 -18.44 7.22 -2.96
N TYR A 118 -18.48 6.13 -2.20
CA TYR A 118 -17.29 5.38 -1.80
C TYR A 118 -17.39 3.89 -2.15
N TYR A 119 -16.23 3.26 -2.40
CA TYR A 119 -16.10 1.80 -2.55
C TYR A 119 -16.13 1.14 -1.18
N TRP A 120 -17.34 0.85 -0.67
CA TRP A 120 -17.53 0.28 0.67
C TRP A 120 -16.88 -1.09 0.87
N SER A 121 -16.69 -1.87 -0.18
CA SER A 121 -15.94 -3.15 -0.12
C SER A 121 -14.53 -2.98 0.45
N VAL A 122 -13.91 -1.81 0.29
CA VAL A 122 -12.58 -1.52 0.86
C VAL A 122 -12.69 -1.28 2.37
N PHE A 123 -13.73 -0.56 2.82
CA PHE A 123 -13.98 -0.35 4.25
C PHE A 123 -14.37 -1.66 4.95
N ASP A 124 -15.19 -2.50 4.31
CA ASP A 124 -15.54 -3.83 4.83
C ASP A 124 -14.30 -4.71 5.03
N GLY A 125 -13.32 -4.61 4.11
CA GLY A 125 -12.03 -5.28 4.24
C GLY A 125 -11.14 -4.79 5.39
N LEU A 126 -11.43 -3.61 5.95
CA LEU A 126 -10.74 -3.04 7.11
C LEU A 126 -11.47 -3.28 8.44
N MET A 127 -12.66 -3.88 8.43
CA MET A 127 -13.39 -4.13 9.66
C MET A 127 -12.73 -5.24 10.49
N ILE A 128 -12.53 -4.96 11.78
CA ILE A 128 -12.06 -5.90 12.78
C ILE A 128 -13.20 -6.11 13.79
N ASP A 129 -13.68 -7.33 13.93
CA ASP A 129 -14.83 -7.68 14.81
C ASP A 129 -16.07 -6.79 14.57
N GLY A 130 -16.32 -6.43 13.30
CA GLY A 130 -17.46 -5.59 12.88
C GLY A 130 -17.31 -4.10 13.21
N ARG A 131 -16.12 -3.66 13.56
CA ARG A 131 -15.77 -2.26 13.84
C ARG A 131 -14.74 -1.72 12.86
N LEU A 132 -14.87 -0.46 12.52
CA LEU A 132 -13.94 0.27 11.65
C LEU A 132 -13.09 1.22 12.51
N TYR A 133 -11.77 1.16 12.32
CA TYR A 133 -10.81 1.95 13.09
C TYR A 133 -9.91 2.82 12.21
N GLY A 134 -10.27 3.04 10.96
CA GLY A 134 -9.48 3.88 10.05
C GLY A 134 -10.13 4.02 8.69
N VAL A 135 -9.58 4.93 7.90
CA VAL A 135 -10.01 5.15 6.51
C VAL A 135 -8.91 4.74 5.55
N PRO A 136 -9.25 4.14 4.39
CA PRO A 136 -8.25 3.70 3.44
C PRO A 136 -7.53 4.89 2.79
N ILE A 137 -6.21 4.79 2.67
CA ILE A 137 -5.37 5.77 1.97
C ILE A 137 -5.45 5.55 0.46
N SER A 138 -5.17 4.30 0.06
CA SER A 138 -5.15 3.83 -1.32
C SER A 138 -5.23 2.31 -1.33
N VAL A 139 -5.72 1.75 -2.42
CA VAL A 139 -5.69 0.32 -2.68
C VAL A 139 -4.62 0.04 -3.73
N TYR A 140 -3.65 -0.78 -3.39
CA TYR A 140 -2.62 -1.23 -4.32
C TYR A 140 -2.81 -2.71 -4.62
N THR A 141 -2.53 -3.09 -5.85
CA THR A 141 -2.55 -4.49 -6.27
C THR A 141 -1.24 -4.83 -6.97
N LEU A 142 -0.84 -6.10 -6.94
CA LEU A 142 0.22 -6.55 -7.82
C LEU A 142 -0.32 -6.66 -9.24
N VAL A 143 0.48 -6.21 -10.18
CA VAL A 143 0.27 -6.40 -11.61
C VAL A 143 1.59 -6.86 -12.24
N ASN A 144 1.55 -7.39 -13.43
CA ASN A 144 2.75 -7.73 -14.18
C ASN A 144 3.06 -6.58 -15.16
N TYR A 145 4.07 -5.77 -14.86
CA TYR A 145 4.61 -4.82 -15.82
C TYR A 145 5.45 -5.52 -16.87
N ILE A 146 5.31 -5.14 -18.13
CA ILE A 146 6.05 -5.73 -19.25
C ILE A 146 6.89 -4.68 -19.98
N ASN A 147 8.08 -5.08 -20.39
CA ASN A 147 8.92 -4.33 -21.32
C ASN A 147 8.57 -4.79 -22.74
N LYS A 148 7.71 -4.02 -23.42
CA LYS A 148 7.21 -4.34 -24.76
C LYS A 148 8.33 -4.50 -25.80
N ASP A 149 9.42 -3.73 -25.67
CA ASP A 149 10.54 -3.81 -26.62
C ASP A 149 11.24 -5.18 -26.56
N MET A 150 11.32 -5.81 -25.37
CA MET A 150 11.90 -7.16 -25.25
C MET A 150 10.97 -8.23 -25.87
N TYR A 151 9.66 -8.09 -25.74
CA TYR A 151 8.69 -8.96 -26.38
C TYR A 151 8.75 -8.84 -27.91
N ASP A 152 8.77 -7.61 -28.43
CA ASP A 152 8.85 -7.32 -29.86
C ASP A 152 10.14 -7.85 -30.46
N ALA A 153 11.28 -7.65 -29.78
CA ALA A 153 12.58 -8.14 -30.23
C ALA A 153 12.62 -9.69 -30.33
N ALA A 154 11.92 -10.37 -29.42
CA ALA A 154 11.82 -11.82 -29.41
C ALA A 154 10.67 -12.36 -30.28
N ASN A 155 9.84 -11.49 -30.84
CA ASN A 155 8.61 -11.84 -31.57
C ASN A 155 7.66 -12.73 -30.74
N VAL A 156 7.52 -12.39 -29.45
CA VAL A 156 6.62 -13.04 -28.49
C VAL A 156 5.36 -12.17 -28.33
N ALA A 157 4.19 -12.77 -28.32
CA ALA A 157 2.93 -12.05 -28.08
C ALA A 157 2.87 -11.56 -26.63
N TYR A 158 2.28 -10.36 -26.43
CA TYR A 158 2.01 -9.86 -25.09
C TYR A 158 0.99 -10.74 -24.34
N PRO A 159 1.08 -10.83 -23.01
CA PRO A 159 0.05 -11.49 -22.21
C PRO A 159 -1.33 -10.85 -22.42
N SER A 160 -2.38 -11.63 -22.18
CA SER A 160 -3.76 -11.12 -22.18
C SER A 160 -3.95 -10.02 -21.11
N LEU A 161 -4.84 -9.06 -21.36
CA LEU A 161 -5.27 -8.07 -20.37
C LEU A 161 -6.46 -8.55 -19.51
N GLU A 162 -6.98 -9.74 -19.80
CA GLU A 162 -8.14 -10.30 -19.12
C GLU A 162 -7.76 -10.93 -17.78
N TRP A 163 -8.55 -10.64 -16.74
CA TRP A 163 -8.45 -11.24 -15.42
C TRP A 163 -9.30 -12.51 -15.30
N GLY A 164 -9.15 -13.23 -14.19
CA GLY A 164 -9.91 -14.44 -13.88
C GLY A 164 -9.52 -15.62 -14.77
N GLU A 165 -10.50 -16.46 -15.11
CA GLU A 165 -10.28 -17.71 -15.88
C GLU A 165 -9.75 -17.49 -17.30
N SER A 166 -9.87 -16.28 -17.85
CA SER A 166 -9.36 -15.91 -19.18
C SER A 166 -7.94 -15.34 -19.15
N ALA A 167 -7.35 -15.19 -17.96
CA ALA A 167 -5.98 -14.72 -17.81
C ALA A 167 -4.97 -15.75 -18.35
N TRP A 168 -3.79 -15.25 -18.66
CA TRP A 168 -2.66 -16.13 -18.91
C TRP A 168 -2.29 -16.93 -17.66
N THR A 169 -1.76 -18.13 -17.86
CA THR A 169 -1.55 -19.08 -16.77
C THR A 169 -0.15 -18.96 -16.16
N TYR A 170 0.05 -19.57 -14.99
CA TYR A 170 1.38 -19.71 -14.40
C TYR A 170 2.36 -20.46 -15.31
N GLU A 171 1.88 -21.47 -16.08
CA GLU A 171 2.69 -22.14 -17.09
C GLU A 171 3.09 -21.25 -18.25
N ASP A 172 2.19 -20.35 -18.72
CA ASP A 172 2.53 -19.38 -19.75
C ASP A 172 3.62 -18.42 -19.25
N TRP A 173 3.54 -17.99 -17.99
CA TRP A 173 4.54 -17.13 -17.36
C TRP A 173 5.92 -17.82 -17.30
N LYS A 174 5.99 -19.11 -16.89
CA LYS A 174 7.24 -19.88 -16.90
C LYS A 174 7.81 -20.05 -18.33
N ASN A 175 6.95 -20.28 -19.32
CA ASN A 175 7.37 -20.39 -20.71
C ASN A 175 7.92 -19.07 -21.27
N ILE A 176 7.30 -17.95 -20.91
CA ILE A 176 7.78 -16.61 -21.23
C ILE A 176 9.12 -16.34 -20.51
N ALA A 177 9.22 -16.68 -19.23
CA ALA A 177 10.45 -16.57 -18.46
C ALA A 177 11.63 -17.22 -19.19
N LYS A 178 11.45 -18.46 -19.63
CA LYS A 178 12.45 -19.21 -20.40
C LYS A 178 12.75 -18.57 -21.77
N THR A 179 11.70 -18.15 -22.48
CA THR A 179 11.82 -17.64 -23.87
C THR A 179 12.54 -16.30 -23.92
N LEU A 180 12.26 -15.41 -22.96
CA LEU A 180 12.83 -14.05 -22.91
C LEU A 180 14.13 -13.96 -22.10
N SER A 181 14.55 -15.04 -21.44
CA SER A 181 15.85 -15.11 -20.77
C SER A 181 16.94 -15.43 -21.77
N GLN A 182 17.93 -14.55 -21.95
CA GLN A 182 19.00 -14.73 -22.91
C GLN A 182 20.28 -13.98 -22.49
N GLY A 183 21.38 -14.26 -23.22
CA GLY A 183 22.67 -13.64 -22.95
C GLY A 183 23.37 -14.19 -21.70
N GLU A 184 24.58 -13.73 -21.45
CA GLU A 184 25.41 -14.11 -20.31
C GLU A 184 26.16 -12.89 -19.76
N GLY A 185 26.60 -12.97 -18.50
CA GLY A 185 27.37 -11.92 -17.84
C GLY A 185 26.63 -10.58 -17.85
N LEU A 186 27.29 -9.50 -18.29
CA LEU A 186 26.72 -8.15 -18.33
C LEU A 186 25.60 -7.99 -19.37
N ASP A 187 25.54 -8.87 -20.38
CA ASP A 187 24.50 -8.86 -21.41
C ASP A 187 23.30 -9.78 -21.05
N ARG A 188 23.30 -10.36 -19.85
CA ARG A 188 22.19 -11.18 -19.37
C ARG A 188 20.89 -10.39 -19.36
N GLN A 189 19.86 -10.95 -19.95
CA GLN A 189 18.46 -10.53 -19.86
C GLN A 189 17.66 -11.63 -19.15
N TYR A 190 16.75 -11.21 -18.31
CA TYR A 190 15.90 -12.08 -17.50
C TYR A 190 14.47 -11.98 -18.02
N GLY A 191 13.81 -13.12 -18.13
CA GLY A 191 12.44 -13.15 -18.65
C GLY A 191 11.41 -12.62 -17.67
N VAL A 192 11.64 -12.79 -16.38
CA VAL A 192 10.68 -12.42 -15.32
C VAL A 192 11.39 -11.97 -14.07
N TYR A 193 10.66 -11.26 -13.22
CA TYR A 193 11.00 -11.02 -11.82
C TYR A 193 9.75 -10.84 -10.97
N ILE A 194 9.79 -11.37 -9.79
CA ILE A 194 8.96 -11.03 -8.64
C ILE A 194 9.88 -11.01 -7.42
N GLU A 195 9.72 -10.07 -6.54
CA GLU A 195 10.47 -10.08 -5.29
C GLU A 195 10.10 -11.33 -4.50
N TYR A 196 11.12 -12.12 -4.14
CA TYR A 196 10.93 -13.40 -3.44
C TYR A 196 10.56 -13.15 -1.98
N GLN A 197 9.40 -12.55 -1.79
CA GLN A 197 8.74 -12.35 -0.51
C GLN A 197 7.43 -13.13 -0.54
N LEU A 198 7.15 -13.89 0.51
CA LEU A 198 5.99 -14.77 0.55
C LEU A 198 4.66 -14.00 0.41
N GLU A 199 4.60 -12.79 0.93
CA GLU A 199 3.43 -11.93 0.75
C GLU A 199 3.15 -11.60 -0.73
N ARG A 200 4.20 -11.44 -1.55
CA ARG A 200 4.05 -11.14 -2.99
C ARG A 200 3.76 -12.40 -3.79
N THR A 201 4.47 -13.47 -3.49
CA THR A 201 4.31 -14.77 -4.20
C THR A 201 2.96 -15.44 -3.94
N ALA A 202 2.19 -14.95 -2.95
CA ALA A 202 0.79 -15.37 -2.72
C ALA A 202 -0.09 -15.21 -3.97
N CYS A 203 0.24 -14.28 -4.90
CA CYS A 203 -0.49 -14.13 -6.16
C CYS A 203 -0.46 -15.41 -7.04
N PHE A 204 0.50 -16.30 -6.85
CA PHE A 204 0.55 -17.62 -7.54
C PHE A 204 -0.27 -18.68 -6.82
N LEU A 205 -0.62 -18.48 -5.56
CA LEU A 205 -1.42 -19.43 -4.76
C LEU A 205 -2.92 -19.19 -4.97
N PHE A 206 -3.35 -17.92 -5.01
CA PHE A 206 -4.75 -17.55 -5.07
C PHE A 206 -5.53 -18.11 -6.28
N PRO A 207 -4.95 -18.23 -7.50
CA PRO A 207 -5.64 -18.88 -8.62
C PRO A 207 -6.01 -20.35 -8.37
N GLU A 208 -5.23 -21.06 -7.54
CA GLU A 208 -5.50 -22.45 -7.15
C GLU A 208 -6.37 -22.57 -5.88
N GLY A 209 -6.84 -21.44 -5.32
CA GLY A 209 -7.61 -21.39 -4.08
C GLY A 209 -6.76 -21.70 -2.84
N LEU A 210 -5.44 -21.55 -2.94
CA LEU A 210 -4.49 -21.78 -1.85
C LEU A 210 -4.16 -20.47 -1.12
N ASN A 211 -3.78 -20.60 0.16
CA ASN A 211 -3.31 -19.51 0.98
C ASN A 211 -2.34 -20.09 2.03
N TYR A 212 -1.43 -19.26 2.57
CA TYR A 212 -0.56 -19.65 3.69
C TYR A 212 -1.33 -19.91 4.99
N TRP A 213 -2.57 -19.41 5.08
CA TRP A 213 -3.45 -19.54 6.23
C TRP A 213 -4.74 -20.21 5.81
N GLY A 214 -5.10 -21.29 6.49
CA GLY A 214 -6.37 -21.96 6.33
C GLY A 214 -7.47 -21.36 7.20
N GLU A 215 -8.55 -22.14 7.41
CA GLU A 215 -9.61 -21.80 8.34
C GLU A 215 -9.03 -21.64 9.77
N ASP A 216 -9.59 -20.69 10.54
CA ASP A 216 -9.16 -20.37 11.91
C ASP A 216 -7.66 -20.00 12.03
N LEU A 217 -7.08 -19.42 10.97
CA LEU A 217 -5.66 -19.05 10.88
C LEU A 217 -4.69 -20.23 11.00
N LYS A 218 -5.13 -21.44 10.69
CA LYS A 218 -4.24 -22.62 10.71
C LYS A 218 -3.13 -22.44 9.70
N PRO A 219 -1.84 -22.48 10.09
CA PRO A 219 -0.71 -22.38 9.19
C PRO A 219 -0.73 -23.50 8.14
N GLN A 220 -0.36 -23.19 6.90
CA GLN A 220 -0.34 -24.12 5.77
C GLN A 220 1.01 -24.16 5.03
N PHE A 221 2.10 -23.84 5.71
CA PHE A 221 3.44 -23.94 5.15
C PHE A 221 3.88 -25.40 4.95
N ASP A 222 3.15 -26.38 5.54
CA ASP A 222 3.31 -27.81 5.30
C ASP A 222 2.52 -28.33 4.07
N ASN A 223 1.74 -27.47 3.41
CA ASN A 223 0.97 -27.86 2.21
C ASN A 223 1.91 -28.12 1.03
N GLU A 224 1.89 -29.35 0.53
CA GLU A 224 2.81 -29.79 -0.54
C GLU A 224 2.67 -28.97 -1.82
N ARG A 225 1.44 -28.58 -2.21
CA ARG A 225 1.26 -27.80 -3.44
C ARG A 225 1.83 -26.38 -3.31
N ILE A 226 1.73 -25.77 -2.13
CA ILE A 226 2.37 -24.47 -1.84
C ILE A 226 3.89 -24.63 -1.94
N ARG A 227 4.47 -25.65 -1.32
CA ARG A 227 5.92 -25.95 -1.41
C ARG A 227 6.38 -26.22 -2.85
N GLU A 228 5.61 -26.95 -3.65
CA GLU A 228 5.91 -27.19 -5.07
C GLU A 228 6.03 -25.87 -5.86
N ILE A 229 5.07 -24.96 -5.72
CA ILE A 229 5.11 -23.66 -6.39
C ILE A 229 6.38 -22.89 -5.98
N HIS A 230 6.72 -22.89 -4.70
CA HIS A 230 7.92 -22.21 -4.21
C HIS A 230 9.22 -22.89 -4.66
N ARG A 231 9.28 -24.22 -4.75
CA ARG A 231 10.45 -24.93 -5.32
C ARG A 231 10.63 -24.60 -6.80
N GLU A 232 9.54 -24.44 -7.57
CA GLU A 232 9.61 -23.99 -8.96
C GLU A 232 10.15 -22.55 -9.05
N LEU A 233 9.67 -21.63 -8.22
CA LEU A 233 10.18 -20.26 -8.16
C LEU A 233 11.67 -20.21 -7.76
N TYR A 234 12.05 -21.02 -6.78
CA TYR A 234 13.44 -21.17 -6.34
C TYR A 234 14.35 -21.69 -7.46
N THR A 235 13.90 -22.68 -8.20
CA THR A 235 14.61 -23.23 -9.37
C THR A 235 14.76 -22.15 -10.46
N MET A 236 13.71 -21.39 -10.76
CA MET A 236 13.75 -20.28 -11.74
C MET A 236 14.74 -19.19 -11.33
N LEU A 237 14.90 -18.95 -10.04
CA LEU A 237 15.82 -17.95 -9.50
C LEU A 237 17.27 -18.45 -9.48
N HIS A 238 17.53 -19.63 -8.93
CA HIS A 238 18.88 -20.10 -8.61
C HIS A 238 19.50 -21.05 -9.64
N GLU A 239 18.69 -21.89 -10.31
CA GLU A 239 19.20 -22.90 -11.24
C GLU A 239 19.07 -22.46 -12.70
N ASP A 240 17.88 -22.01 -13.10
CA ASP A 240 17.60 -21.62 -14.48
C ASP A 240 18.06 -20.17 -14.78
N ALA A 241 18.19 -19.35 -13.74
CA ALA A 241 18.52 -17.95 -13.82
C ALA A 241 17.56 -17.16 -14.74
N TYR A 242 16.26 -17.45 -14.67
CA TYR A 242 15.23 -16.68 -15.38
C TYR A 242 14.88 -15.38 -14.66
N MET A 243 15.29 -15.25 -13.39
CA MET A 243 15.18 -14.05 -12.56
C MET A 243 16.57 -13.52 -12.20
N PRO A 244 16.77 -12.20 -12.05
CA PRO A 244 17.97 -11.68 -11.41
C PRO A 244 18.02 -12.13 -9.97
N ASN A 245 19.19 -12.57 -9.51
CA ASN A 245 19.39 -12.98 -8.12
C ASN A 245 19.41 -11.77 -7.17
N ALA A 246 19.28 -12.03 -5.87
CA ALA A 246 19.20 -11.03 -4.83
C ALA A 246 20.40 -10.06 -4.83
N ASP A 247 21.62 -10.55 -5.08
CA ASP A 247 22.84 -9.69 -5.17
C ASP A 247 22.78 -8.71 -6.34
N THR A 248 22.28 -9.17 -7.50
CA THR A 248 22.11 -8.32 -8.69
C THR A 248 21.08 -7.23 -8.42
N VAL A 249 19.96 -7.59 -7.80
CA VAL A 249 18.91 -6.63 -7.43
C VAL A 249 19.38 -5.66 -6.35
N ALA A 250 20.09 -6.13 -5.33
CA ALA A 250 20.64 -5.29 -4.27
C ALA A 250 21.69 -4.29 -4.79
N THR A 251 22.46 -4.68 -5.81
CA THR A 251 23.53 -3.84 -6.38
C THR A 251 22.98 -2.78 -7.33
N THR A 252 22.00 -3.13 -8.17
CA THR A 252 21.55 -2.26 -9.28
C THR A 252 20.22 -1.60 -8.98
N GLY A 253 19.35 -2.26 -8.20
CA GLY A 253 17.95 -1.89 -8.05
C GLY A 253 17.07 -2.46 -9.15
N MET A 254 15.87 -2.94 -8.79
CA MET A 254 15.00 -3.62 -9.75
C MET A 254 14.45 -2.67 -10.81
N ASP A 255 14.04 -1.46 -10.42
CA ASP A 255 13.55 -0.44 -11.35
C ASP A 255 14.61 -0.07 -12.40
N GLN A 256 15.88 -0.01 -11.99
CA GLN A 256 16.97 0.25 -12.91
C GLN A 256 17.22 -0.94 -13.85
N LEU A 257 17.18 -2.18 -13.36
CA LEU A 257 17.29 -3.37 -14.21
C LEU A 257 16.17 -3.42 -15.26
N PHE A 258 14.96 -3.06 -14.88
CA PHE A 258 13.83 -2.98 -15.80
C PHE A 258 14.02 -1.83 -16.81
N ALA A 259 14.43 -0.65 -16.36
CA ALA A 259 14.74 0.51 -17.18
C ALA A 259 15.83 0.24 -18.21
N ASP A 260 16.85 -0.53 -17.84
CA ASP A 260 17.97 -0.92 -18.72
C ASP A 260 17.60 -2.04 -19.72
N GLY A 261 16.33 -2.49 -19.76
CA GLY A 261 15.88 -3.58 -20.61
C GLY A 261 16.48 -4.92 -20.25
N LYS A 262 16.81 -5.11 -18.98
CA LYS A 262 17.38 -6.37 -18.47
C LYS A 262 16.32 -7.36 -17.96
N VAL A 263 15.08 -6.89 -17.73
CA VAL A 263 13.97 -7.72 -17.25
C VAL A 263 12.74 -7.49 -18.12
N ALA A 264 12.14 -8.55 -18.62
CA ALA A 264 11.00 -8.47 -19.54
C ALA A 264 9.64 -8.37 -18.80
N ASN A 265 9.51 -9.03 -17.66
CA ASN A 265 8.31 -9.02 -16.83
C ASN A 265 8.68 -8.71 -15.39
N TYR A 266 7.98 -7.76 -14.80
CA TYR A 266 8.18 -7.39 -13.41
C TYR A 266 6.83 -7.39 -12.68
N ILE A 267 6.58 -8.43 -11.86
CA ILE A 267 5.42 -8.47 -10.98
C ILE A 267 5.73 -7.63 -9.75
N THR A 268 5.06 -6.50 -9.64
CA THR A 268 5.17 -5.58 -8.52
C THR A 268 3.85 -4.84 -8.32
N GLY A 269 3.76 -4.07 -7.23
CA GLY A 269 2.57 -3.28 -6.96
C GLY A 269 2.43 -2.05 -7.84
N THR A 270 1.20 -1.57 -7.96
CA THR A 270 0.88 -0.35 -8.70
C THR A 270 1.60 0.89 -8.15
N TRP A 271 2.16 0.83 -6.94
CA TRP A 271 3.05 1.87 -6.38
C TRP A 271 4.35 2.07 -7.17
N SER A 272 4.83 1.06 -7.91
CA SER A 272 6.04 1.17 -8.73
C SER A 272 5.80 1.89 -10.07
N HIS A 273 4.53 2.12 -10.45
CA HIS A 273 4.20 2.66 -11.77
C HIS A 273 4.93 3.97 -12.09
N SER A 274 4.90 4.93 -11.15
CA SER A 274 5.50 6.25 -11.36
C SER A 274 7.01 6.18 -11.66
N SER A 275 7.75 5.29 -10.99
CA SER A 275 9.19 5.10 -11.26
C SER A 275 9.42 4.41 -12.61
N LEU A 276 8.64 3.37 -12.91
CA LEU A 276 8.75 2.61 -14.16
C LEU A 276 8.36 3.46 -15.39
N ALA A 277 7.32 4.29 -15.29
CA ALA A 277 6.92 5.19 -16.36
C ALA A 277 7.98 6.25 -16.66
N LYS A 278 8.69 6.75 -15.64
CA LYS A 278 9.81 7.72 -15.79
C LYS A 278 11.08 7.10 -16.38
N ALA A 279 11.21 5.78 -16.34
CA ALA A 279 12.36 5.07 -16.87
C ALA A 279 12.50 5.14 -18.41
N GLY A 280 11.45 5.55 -19.13
CA GLY A 280 11.47 5.71 -20.59
C GLY A 280 11.40 4.39 -21.36
N VAL A 281 10.98 3.30 -20.71
CA VAL A 281 10.75 1.99 -21.32
C VAL A 281 9.42 2.01 -22.07
N ASN A 282 9.28 1.25 -23.13
CA ASN A 282 7.99 0.97 -23.77
C ASN A 282 7.18 0.04 -22.83
N LEU A 283 6.56 0.69 -21.85
CA LEU A 283 5.89 0.04 -20.72
C LEU A 283 4.54 -0.55 -21.14
N GLY A 284 4.22 -1.71 -20.62
CA GLY A 284 2.90 -2.29 -20.66
C GLY A 284 2.56 -2.93 -19.33
N VAL A 285 1.32 -3.41 -19.21
CA VAL A 285 0.84 -4.11 -18.04
C VAL A 285 -0.02 -5.31 -18.45
N SER A 286 -0.08 -6.31 -17.60
CA SER A 286 -1.00 -7.43 -17.69
C SER A 286 -1.39 -7.91 -16.30
N PRO A 287 -2.44 -8.75 -16.18
CA PRO A 287 -2.72 -9.44 -14.92
C PRO A 287 -1.51 -10.21 -14.40
N THR A 288 -1.49 -10.47 -13.10
CA THR A 288 -0.64 -11.54 -12.56
C THR A 288 -1.07 -12.90 -13.14
N PRO A 289 -0.14 -13.86 -13.29
CA PRO A 289 -0.45 -15.18 -13.85
C PRO A 289 -1.55 -15.89 -13.06
N GLY A 290 -2.53 -16.45 -13.77
CA GLY A 290 -3.70 -17.09 -13.17
C GLY A 290 -4.85 -16.14 -12.85
N GLY A 291 -4.69 -14.83 -13.08
CA GLY A 291 -5.76 -13.84 -13.02
C GLY A 291 -6.31 -13.57 -11.62
N LYS A 292 -5.54 -13.83 -10.58
CA LYS A 292 -5.79 -13.43 -9.20
C LYS A 292 -4.55 -12.75 -8.63
N THR A 293 -4.75 -11.74 -7.78
CA THR A 293 -3.62 -10.96 -7.26
C THR A 293 -3.76 -10.65 -5.78
N VAL A 294 -2.69 -10.10 -5.21
CA VAL A 294 -2.67 -9.60 -3.83
C VAL A 294 -3.10 -8.14 -3.82
N GLY A 295 -3.99 -7.81 -2.90
CA GLY A 295 -4.40 -6.44 -2.59
C GLY A 295 -3.78 -5.95 -1.29
N TYR A 296 -3.29 -4.73 -1.32
CA TYR A 296 -2.75 -4.01 -0.16
C TYR A 296 -3.55 -2.74 0.05
N VAL A 297 -3.88 -2.48 1.29
CA VAL A 297 -4.57 -1.23 1.67
C VAL A 297 -3.74 -0.53 2.73
N ASP A 298 -3.35 0.70 2.46
CA ASP A 298 -2.79 1.56 3.49
C ASP A 298 -3.92 2.32 4.18
N VAL A 299 -3.78 2.59 5.47
CA VAL A 299 -4.87 3.06 6.33
C VAL A 299 -4.43 4.29 7.14
N TYR A 300 -5.24 5.34 7.16
CA TYR A 300 -5.14 6.37 8.18
C TYR A 300 -5.92 5.94 9.42
N ILE A 301 -5.21 5.74 10.51
CA ILE A 301 -5.79 5.29 11.79
C ILE A 301 -5.86 6.47 12.77
N PRO A 302 -7.06 6.84 13.26
CA PRO A 302 -7.20 7.78 14.35
C PRO A 302 -6.89 7.10 15.70
N MET A 303 -6.15 7.78 16.55
CA MET A 303 -5.74 7.23 17.84
C MET A 303 -6.80 7.48 18.92
N ALA A 304 -7.07 6.49 19.76
CA ALA A 304 -8.00 6.63 20.90
C ALA A 304 -7.53 7.64 21.96
N SER A 305 -6.24 8.01 21.94
CA SER A 305 -5.64 9.00 22.82
C SER A 305 -5.81 10.44 22.34
N THR A 306 -6.42 10.67 21.18
CA THR A 306 -6.65 12.04 20.70
C THR A 306 -7.49 12.85 21.69
N GLU A 307 -7.04 14.08 21.96
CA GLU A 307 -7.80 15.05 22.79
C GLU A 307 -8.82 15.82 21.95
N HIS A 308 -8.79 15.66 20.61
CA HIS A 308 -9.55 16.41 19.61
C HIS A 308 -10.28 15.48 18.61
N PRO A 309 -11.16 14.58 19.08
CA PRO A 309 -11.78 13.58 18.21
C PRO A 309 -12.60 14.17 17.06
N ASP A 310 -13.31 15.30 17.28
CA ASP A 310 -14.13 15.91 16.24
C ASP A 310 -13.26 16.52 15.13
N GLU A 311 -12.17 17.19 15.47
CA GLU A 311 -11.21 17.75 14.50
C GLU A 311 -10.43 16.66 13.79
N THR A 312 -10.08 15.58 14.51
CA THR A 312 -9.44 14.39 13.95
C THR A 312 -10.32 13.74 12.88
N LEU A 313 -11.63 13.59 13.15
CA LEU A 313 -12.58 13.05 12.17
C LEU A 313 -12.71 13.95 10.94
N ARG A 314 -12.76 15.29 11.11
CA ARG A 314 -12.77 16.24 9.97
C ARG A 314 -11.51 16.10 9.09
N VAL A 315 -10.35 15.85 9.68
CA VAL A 315 -9.12 15.58 8.93
C VAL A 315 -9.21 14.26 8.18
N LEU A 316 -9.75 13.21 8.81
CA LEU A 316 -9.97 11.91 8.14
C LEU A 316 -10.96 12.03 6.98
N ASP A 317 -12.07 12.74 7.15
CA ASP A 317 -13.06 12.98 6.09
C ASP A 317 -12.42 13.66 4.88
N TYR A 318 -11.57 14.66 5.14
CA TYR A 318 -10.84 15.33 4.07
C TYR A 318 -9.88 14.40 3.33
N LEU A 319 -9.16 13.53 4.04
CA LEU A 319 -8.16 12.63 3.45
C LEU A 319 -8.73 11.68 2.38
N ILE A 320 -10.04 11.37 2.43
CA ILE A 320 -10.74 10.53 1.44
C ILE A 320 -11.77 11.30 0.62
N SER A 321 -11.82 12.62 0.76
CA SER A 321 -12.71 13.49 -0.02
C SER A 321 -12.35 13.47 -1.50
N TYR A 322 -13.29 13.93 -2.33
CA TYR A 322 -13.06 14.09 -3.77
C TYR A 322 -11.79 14.91 -4.07
N ASP A 323 -11.66 16.10 -3.46
CA ASP A 323 -10.55 17.00 -3.73
C ASP A 323 -9.19 16.39 -3.33
N ALA A 324 -9.11 15.75 -2.17
CA ALA A 324 -7.89 15.08 -1.72
C ALA A 324 -7.53 13.88 -2.62
N CYS A 325 -8.52 13.11 -3.05
CA CYS A 325 -8.31 11.99 -3.97
C CYS A 325 -7.84 12.46 -5.35
N VAL A 326 -8.40 13.55 -5.90
CA VAL A 326 -7.93 14.16 -7.15
C VAL A 326 -6.48 14.62 -7.01
N MET A 327 -6.14 15.33 -5.93
CA MET A 327 -4.75 15.75 -5.69
C MET A 327 -3.77 14.57 -5.60
N LYS A 328 -4.19 13.45 -5.01
CA LYS A 328 -3.38 12.22 -4.98
C LYS A 328 -3.15 11.69 -6.40
N TYR A 329 -4.17 11.62 -7.24
CA TYR A 329 -4.04 11.19 -8.63
C TYR A 329 -3.13 12.12 -9.45
N GLU A 330 -3.27 13.44 -9.32
CA GLU A 330 -2.47 14.43 -10.06
C GLU A 330 -0.98 14.43 -9.67
N ASN A 331 -0.66 13.92 -8.50
CA ASN A 331 0.72 13.86 -7.97
C ASN A 331 1.34 12.46 -8.03
N ASP A 332 0.79 11.55 -8.86
CA ASP A 332 1.28 10.19 -9.02
C ASP A 332 1.42 9.42 -7.67
N ARG A 333 0.58 9.70 -6.68
CA ARG A 333 0.56 9.03 -5.37
C ARG A 333 -0.49 7.92 -5.38
N LEU A 334 -0.22 6.78 -6.05
CA LEU A 334 -1.25 6.12 -6.80
C LEU A 334 -1.41 4.64 -6.53
N GLY A 335 -2.41 4.34 -5.80
CA GLY A 335 -3.33 3.25 -6.05
C GLY A 335 -4.70 3.83 -6.37
N PRO A 336 -5.65 3.06 -6.83
CA PRO A 336 -7.05 3.45 -6.90
C PRO A 336 -7.50 4.04 -5.57
N GLN A 337 -8.18 5.21 -5.65
CA GLN A 337 -8.69 5.89 -4.47
C GLN A 337 -10.09 5.37 -4.14
N VAL A 338 -10.51 5.54 -2.89
CA VAL A 338 -11.82 5.03 -2.44
C VAL A 338 -13.00 5.92 -2.83
N ASN A 339 -12.77 7.18 -3.22
CA ASN A 339 -13.81 8.05 -3.74
C ASN A 339 -14.10 7.70 -5.21
N LYS A 340 -15.33 7.22 -5.47
CA LYS A 340 -15.74 6.73 -6.80
C LYS A 340 -15.65 7.81 -7.87
N LYS A 341 -16.14 9.02 -7.54
CA LYS A 341 -16.15 10.13 -8.50
C LYS A 341 -14.73 10.60 -8.84
N ALA A 342 -13.85 10.73 -7.87
CA ALA A 342 -12.46 11.10 -8.13
C ALA A 342 -11.76 10.04 -8.99
N THR A 343 -12.03 8.76 -8.73
CA THR A 343 -11.50 7.65 -9.53
C THR A 343 -12.02 7.71 -10.97
N GLU A 344 -13.33 7.92 -11.17
CA GLU A 344 -13.93 8.05 -12.50
C GLU A 344 -13.36 9.23 -13.28
N ASP A 345 -13.27 10.41 -12.64
CA ASP A 345 -12.81 11.65 -13.28
C ASP A 345 -11.30 11.63 -13.59
N CYS A 346 -10.48 10.91 -12.81
CA CYS A 346 -9.03 10.89 -12.96
C CYS A 346 -8.48 9.63 -13.65
N LYS A 347 -9.29 8.62 -13.87
CA LYS A 347 -8.89 7.32 -14.43
C LYS A 347 -8.04 7.45 -15.71
N ASP A 348 -8.46 8.32 -16.63
CA ASP A 348 -7.78 8.52 -17.91
C ASP A 348 -6.47 9.31 -17.80
N HIS A 349 -6.15 9.85 -16.62
CA HIS A 349 -4.96 10.66 -16.35
C HIS A 349 -3.96 9.97 -15.43
N CYS A 350 -4.38 8.85 -14.82
CA CYS A 350 -3.46 8.03 -14.02
C CYS A 350 -2.73 7.02 -14.91
N PHE A 351 -1.62 6.50 -14.39
CA PHE A 351 -0.82 5.47 -15.06
C PHE A 351 -0.28 5.92 -16.42
N SER A 352 0.43 7.04 -16.43
CA SER A 352 1.05 7.60 -17.65
C SER A 352 1.89 6.57 -18.41
N GLY A 353 1.82 6.59 -19.75
CA GLY A 353 2.57 5.67 -20.61
C GLY A 353 1.86 4.35 -20.92
N LEU A 354 0.71 4.07 -20.28
CA LEU A 354 -0.14 2.91 -20.60
C LEU A 354 -1.27 3.29 -21.55
N THR A 355 -1.78 2.31 -22.29
CA THR A 355 -2.99 2.49 -23.10
C THR A 355 -4.25 2.50 -22.22
N PRO A 356 -5.39 3.02 -22.67
CA PRO A 356 -6.64 2.98 -21.90
C PRO A 356 -7.03 1.56 -21.47
N GLU A 357 -6.82 0.55 -22.31
CA GLU A 357 -7.11 -0.85 -22.01
C GLU A 357 -6.18 -1.41 -20.91
N GLU A 358 -4.93 -0.98 -20.89
CA GLU A 358 -3.97 -1.34 -19.84
C GLU A 358 -4.30 -0.64 -18.51
N VAL A 359 -4.78 0.58 -18.55
CA VAL A 359 -5.32 1.27 -17.37
C VAL A 359 -6.56 0.55 -16.85
N ASP A 360 -7.48 0.14 -17.75
CA ASP A 360 -8.64 -0.67 -17.37
C ASP A 360 -8.22 -2.00 -16.71
N CYS A 361 -7.16 -2.63 -17.21
CA CYS A 361 -6.60 -3.84 -16.61
C CYS A 361 -6.14 -3.60 -15.15
N ILE A 362 -5.50 -2.47 -14.86
CA ILE A 362 -5.12 -2.12 -13.48
C ILE A 362 -6.35 -1.95 -12.59
N PHE A 363 -7.38 -1.22 -13.04
CA PHE A 363 -8.59 -1.05 -12.24
C PHE A 363 -9.35 -2.36 -12.05
N ALA A 364 -9.39 -3.24 -13.06
CA ALA A 364 -10.01 -4.56 -12.95
C ALA A 364 -9.28 -5.49 -11.96
N SER A 365 -8.03 -5.21 -11.60
CA SER A 365 -7.31 -5.94 -10.55
C SER A 365 -8.00 -5.87 -9.20
N LEU A 366 -8.74 -4.77 -8.91
CA LEU A 366 -9.47 -4.58 -7.66
C LEU A 366 -10.55 -5.63 -7.45
N ASP A 367 -11.23 -6.05 -8.51
CA ASP A 367 -12.25 -7.11 -8.46
C ASP A 367 -11.64 -8.51 -8.41
N ASN A 368 -10.33 -8.62 -8.64
CA ASN A 368 -9.59 -9.88 -8.72
C ASN A 368 -8.51 -10.02 -7.65
N CYS A 369 -8.39 -9.06 -6.74
CA CYS A 369 -7.43 -9.13 -5.64
C CYS A 369 -8.03 -9.84 -4.43
N GLN A 370 -7.15 -10.43 -3.65
CA GLN A 370 -7.43 -10.93 -2.31
C GLN A 370 -6.49 -10.22 -1.34
N PRO A 371 -6.97 -9.77 -0.18
CA PRO A 371 -6.09 -9.24 0.84
C PRO A 371 -5.21 -10.35 1.41
N LEU A 372 -4.06 -9.97 1.91
CA LEU A 372 -3.29 -10.86 2.77
C LEU A 372 -4.08 -11.17 4.04
N THR A 373 -3.97 -12.41 4.51
CA THR A 373 -4.48 -12.76 5.83
C THR A 373 -3.56 -12.18 6.89
N VAL A 374 -4.04 -11.21 7.67
CA VAL A 374 -3.31 -10.56 8.75
C VAL A 374 -4.06 -10.74 10.08
N PHE A 375 -3.34 -10.78 11.19
CA PHE A 375 -3.87 -11.03 12.53
C PHE A 375 -3.09 -10.19 13.56
N PRO A 376 -3.52 -10.10 14.82
CA PRO A 376 -2.88 -9.20 15.80
C PRO A 376 -1.36 -9.36 15.94
N GLN A 377 -0.82 -10.58 15.84
CA GLN A 377 0.60 -10.88 15.92
C GLN A 377 1.31 -10.87 14.55
N TRP A 378 0.62 -10.45 13.49
CA TRP A 378 1.17 -10.48 12.13
C TRP A 378 2.48 -9.71 12.00
N ALA A 379 2.58 -8.53 12.60
CA ALA A 379 3.80 -7.71 12.53
C ALA A 379 5.01 -8.43 13.15
N GLU A 380 4.82 -9.14 14.26
CA GLU A 380 5.86 -9.97 14.89
C GLU A 380 6.23 -11.14 13.98
N PHE A 381 5.26 -11.90 13.47
CA PHE A 381 5.52 -13.00 12.55
C PHE A 381 6.22 -12.55 11.26
N LEU A 382 5.81 -11.39 10.72
CA LEU A 382 6.41 -10.80 9.53
C LEU A 382 7.88 -10.47 9.75
N SER A 383 8.21 -9.74 10.86
CA SER A 383 9.57 -9.28 11.13
C SER A 383 10.51 -10.39 11.59
N ASP A 384 10.02 -11.32 12.41
CA ASP A 384 10.85 -12.27 13.12
C ASP A 384 10.98 -13.62 12.41
N SER A 385 10.06 -13.90 11.46
CA SER A 385 10.05 -15.17 10.73
C SER A 385 9.91 -14.98 9.22
N LEU A 386 8.82 -14.36 8.74
CA LEU A 386 8.46 -14.39 7.32
C LEU A 386 9.49 -13.69 6.42
N LEU A 387 9.94 -12.49 6.78
CA LEU A 387 10.95 -11.73 6.03
C LEU A 387 12.34 -12.35 6.11
N PRO A 388 12.84 -12.80 7.29
CA PRO A 388 14.08 -13.54 7.38
C PRO A 388 14.13 -14.78 6.47
N GLU A 389 13.12 -15.66 6.57
CA GLU A 389 13.08 -16.88 5.77
C GLU A 389 12.95 -16.59 4.27
N SER A 390 12.13 -15.59 3.90
CA SER A 390 12.06 -15.13 2.51
C SER A 390 13.42 -14.64 2.00
N SER A 391 14.19 -13.96 2.83
CA SER A 391 15.53 -13.47 2.50
C SER A 391 16.52 -14.62 2.33
N LEU A 392 16.55 -15.59 3.25
CA LEU A 392 17.43 -16.75 3.18
C LEU A 392 17.18 -17.55 1.90
N MET A 393 15.91 -17.77 1.54
CA MET A 393 15.55 -18.39 0.26
C MET A 393 15.97 -17.54 -0.95
N ALA A 394 15.79 -16.22 -0.91
CA ALA A 394 16.15 -15.34 -2.02
C ALA A 394 17.67 -15.29 -2.28
N TYR A 395 18.49 -15.42 -1.25
CA TYR A 395 19.96 -15.53 -1.35
C TYR A 395 20.46 -16.96 -1.59
N GLY A 396 19.57 -17.96 -1.55
CA GLY A 396 19.95 -19.39 -1.71
C GLY A 396 20.72 -19.93 -0.52
N GLU A 397 20.58 -19.31 0.64
CA GLU A 397 21.20 -19.75 1.90
C GLU A 397 20.39 -20.86 2.57
N GLU A 398 19.08 -20.94 2.26
CA GLU A 398 18.18 -22.01 2.65
C GLU A 398 17.37 -22.55 1.48
N THR A 399 16.98 -23.80 1.59
CA THR A 399 16.02 -24.42 0.67
C THR A 399 14.58 -24.06 1.06
N VAL A 400 13.66 -24.19 0.11
CA VAL A 400 12.23 -23.99 0.39
C VAL A 400 11.72 -24.90 1.50
N ASP A 401 12.18 -26.14 1.55
CA ASP A 401 11.71 -27.10 2.55
C ASP A 401 12.17 -26.76 3.95
N GLU A 402 13.42 -26.33 4.12
CA GLU A 402 13.96 -25.87 5.41
C GLU A 402 13.22 -24.63 5.90
N ALA A 403 13.14 -23.58 5.09
CA ALA A 403 12.47 -22.33 5.43
C ALA A 403 10.97 -22.55 5.75
N PHE A 404 10.28 -23.42 5.00
CA PHE A 404 8.85 -23.68 5.23
C PHE A 404 8.61 -24.55 6.47
N ASP A 405 9.55 -25.40 6.89
CA ASP A 405 9.49 -26.10 8.16
C ASP A 405 9.62 -25.14 9.33
N GLU A 406 10.58 -24.18 9.28
CA GLU A 406 10.76 -23.12 10.28
C GLU A 406 9.53 -22.22 10.36
N LEU A 407 8.97 -21.80 9.21
CA LEU A 407 7.76 -20.96 9.17
C LEU A 407 6.53 -21.69 9.74
N GLN A 408 6.38 -22.98 9.46
CA GLN A 408 5.30 -23.80 10.01
C GLN A 408 5.39 -23.89 11.53
N GLU A 409 6.58 -24.15 12.07
CA GLU A 409 6.83 -24.23 13.51
C GLU A 409 6.58 -22.88 14.17
N ALA A 410 7.19 -21.80 13.67
CA ALA A 410 7.04 -20.45 14.21
C ALA A 410 5.57 -19.98 14.23
N ALA A 411 4.83 -20.24 13.14
CA ALA A 411 3.42 -19.89 13.05
C ALA A 411 2.54 -20.71 14.00
N CYS A 412 2.81 -22.00 14.15
CA CYS A 412 2.12 -22.85 15.12
C CYS A 412 2.38 -22.39 16.56
N ASP A 413 3.63 -22.11 16.90
CA ASP A 413 4.00 -21.65 18.24
C ASP A 413 3.34 -20.31 18.59
N LEU A 414 3.35 -19.36 17.63
CA LEU A 414 2.78 -18.02 17.81
C LEU A 414 1.26 -18.05 17.99
N LEU A 415 0.57 -18.92 17.26
CA LEU A 415 -0.90 -18.99 17.26
C LEU A 415 -1.47 -20.10 18.16
N GLY A 416 -0.63 -20.98 18.73
CA GLY A 416 -1.00 -22.02 19.68
C GLY A 416 -1.66 -23.26 19.05
N PHE A 417 -1.19 -23.66 17.85
CA PHE A 417 -1.62 -24.89 17.16
C PHE A 417 -0.80 -26.11 17.56
#